data_fe00044d18888358655b8cbfbb0c0570
#
_entry.id   fe00044d18888358655b8cbfbb0c0570
#
_cell.length_a   1.000
_cell.length_b   1.000
_cell.length_c   1.000
_cell.angle_alpha   90.00
_cell.angle_beta   90.00
_cell.angle_gamma   90.00
#
_symmetry.space_group_name_H-M   'P 1'
#
loop_
_entity.id
_entity.type
_entity.pdbx_description
1 polymer ?
#
loop_
_entity_poly.entity_id
_entity_poly.type
_entity_poly.pdbx_seq_one_letter_code
_entity_poly.pdbx_strand_id
1 'polypeptide(L)'
;MGSEMCIRDSRYLEDDIKFFSNLSTDMDEIYNLVPKGENYLLEVDEPLVIPTNTRVRFLITANDVIHSWWVPDFAIKQDAIPGFINTAWTEVSKPGIYRGNCTELCGKNHGFMPVVVKAVEMDEYTDWVMERKEAAIRLAELTEKEWSLAELTERGKGVYQTNCVACHQVNGQ
;
A
#
# COMPACT_ATOMS: atom_id res chain seq x y z
N MET A 1 -21.34 9.84 4.37
CA MET A 1 -20.38 9.55 5.45
C MET A 1 -19.26 8.74 4.81
N GLY A 2 -18.16 9.42 4.46
CA GLY A 2 -17.02 8.79 3.84
C GLY A 2 -16.40 7.78 4.81
N SER A 3 -16.20 6.55 4.37
CA SER A 3 -15.33 5.62 5.06
C SER A 3 -13.92 6.17 4.91
N GLU A 4 -13.42 6.81 5.94
CA GLU A 4 -12.01 7.17 6.05
C GLU A 4 -11.23 5.86 6.19
N MET A 5 -10.92 5.24 5.07
CA MET A 5 -9.91 4.20 5.03
C MET A 5 -8.57 4.89 5.21
N CYS A 6 -7.82 4.52 6.22
CA CYS A 6 -6.45 4.97 6.40
C CYS A 6 -5.58 4.32 5.31
N ILE A 7 -5.57 4.94 4.15
CA ILE A 7 -4.80 4.55 2.98
C ILE A 7 -3.49 5.33 3.01
N ARG A 8 -2.38 4.64 2.86
CA ARG A 8 -1.07 5.26 2.70
C ARG A 8 -0.71 5.34 1.22
N ASP A 9 -0.55 6.56 0.71
CA ASP A 9 -0.07 6.83 -0.65
C ASP A 9 1.48 6.83 -0.65
N SER A 10 2.09 6.00 -1.46
CA SER A 10 3.53 5.94 -1.66
C SER A 10 3.89 6.36 -3.07
N ARG A 11 4.91 7.22 -3.22
CA ARG A 11 5.36 7.75 -4.51
C ARG A 11 6.87 7.73 -4.61
N TYR A 12 7.38 7.11 -5.66
CA TYR A 12 8.79 7.12 -6.05
C TYR A 12 8.98 8.22 -7.10
N LEU A 13 9.53 9.36 -6.67
CA LEU A 13 9.55 10.56 -7.50
C LEU A 13 10.41 10.44 -8.75
N GLU A 14 11.50 9.67 -8.68
CA GLU A 14 12.42 9.47 -9.81
C GLU A 14 11.88 8.50 -10.85
N ASP A 15 11.01 7.57 -10.43
CA ASP A 15 10.49 6.49 -11.27
C ASP A 15 9.02 6.65 -11.68
N ASP A 16 8.34 7.69 -11.17
CA ASP A 16 6.90 7.94 -11.33
C ASP A 16 6.01 6.74 -10.94
N ILE A 17 6.50 5.94 -9.98
CA ILE A 17 5.73 4.84 -9.41
C ILE A 17 4.91 5.37 -8.24
N LYS A 18 3.63 5.01 -8.20
CA LYS A 18 2.72 5.34 -7.11
C LYS A 18 1.74 4.20 -6.84
N PHE A 19 1.45 3.97 -5.58
CA PHE A 19 0.48 2.97 -5.14
C PHE A 19 -0.05 3.30 -3.75
N PHE A 20 -1.13 2.65 -3.39
CA PHE A 20 -1.70 2.70 -2.06
C PHE A 20 -1.34 1.44 -1.29
N SER A 21 -1.07 1.59 -0.01
CA SER A 21 -0.86 0.47 0.92
C SER A 21 -2.04 0.39 1.87
N ASN A 22 -2.74 -0.74 1.86
CA ASN A 22 -3.87 -1.00 2.74
C ASN A 22 -3.52 -2.10 3.73
N LEU A 23 -4.16 -2.06 4.90
CA LEU A 23 -4.07 -3.16 5.86
C LEU A 23 -4.55 -4.46 5.22
N SER A 24 -3.75 -5.51 5.31
CA SER A 24 -4.07 -6.85 4.77
C SER A 24 -4.56 -7.85 5.82
N THR A 25 -4.66 -7.45 7.10
CA THR A 25 -5.19 -8.30 8.15
C THR A 25 -6.65 -8.68 7.86
N ASP A 26 -6.96 -9.97 7.95
CA ASP A 26 -8.29 -10.49 7.70
C ASP A 26 -9.32 -9.88 8.68
N MET A 27 -10.51 -9.58 8.17
CA MET A 27 -11.60 -9.05 8.98
C MET A 27 -12.05 -10.01 10.08
N ASP A 28 -11.96 -11.32 9.84
CA ASP A 28 -12.28 -12.33 10.84
C ASP A 28 -11.32 -12.29 12.04
N GLU A 29 -10.03 -11.99 11.80
CA GLU A 29 -9.07 -11.73 12.88
C GLU A 29 -9.42 -10.44 13.65
N ILE A 30 -9.80 -9.37 12.93
CA ILE A 30 -10.17 -8.08 13.51
C ILE A 30 -11.40 -8.22 14.41
N TYR A 31 -12.40 -8.99 14.00
CA TYR A 31 -13.62 -9.25 14.77
C TYR A 31 -13.47 -10.38 15.80
N ASN A 32 -12.27 -10.96 15.97
CA ASN A 32 -12.00 -12.07 16.88
C ASN A 32 -12.82 -13.36 16.58
N LEU A 33 -13.14 -13.58 15.32
CA LEU A 33 -13.82 -14.80 14.86
C LEU A 33 -12.84 -15.95 14.66
N VAL A 34 -11.56 -15.63 14.42
CA VAL A 34 -10.44 -16.58 14.31
C VAL A 34 -9.27 -16.12 15.18
N PRO A 35 -8.32 -17.00 15.52
CA PRO A 35 -7.09 -16.63 16.23
C PRO A 35 -6.26 -15.61 15.40
N LYS A 36 -5.66 -14.65 16.09
CA LYS A 36 -4.81 -13.64 15.46
C LYS A 36 -3.48 -14.23 15.02
N GLY A 37 -3.05 -13.87 13.80
CA GLY A 37 -1.74 -14.21 13.26
C GLY A 37 -0.61 -13.46 13.96
N GLU A 38 0.64 -13.90 13.71
CA GLU A 38 1.85 -13.32 14.31
C GLU A 38 2.00 -11.83 14.00
N ASN A 39 1.65 -11.42 12.76
CA ASN A 39 1.76 -10.03 12.30
C ASN A 39 0.40 -9.32 12.28
N TYR A 40 -0.46 -9.61 13.24
CA TYR A 40 -1.76 -8.98 13.37
C TYR A 40 -1.67 -7.44 13.36
N LEU A 41 -2.38 -6.79 12.43
CA LEU A 41 -2.37 -5.34 12.17
C LEU A 41 -0.99 -4.76 11.77
N LEU A 42 -0.06 -5.59 11.30
CA LEU A 42 1.30 -5.18 10.93
C LEU A 42 1.66 -5.53 9.48
N GLU A 43 0.70 -5.95 8.66
CA GLU A 43 0.91 -6.28 7.24
C GLU A 43 0.06 -5.39 6.33
N VAL A 44 0.58 -5.15 5.13
CA VAL A 44 -0.11 -4.41 4.05
C VAL A 44 -0.11 -5.24 2.77
N ASP A 45 -1.05 -4.92 1.87
CA ASP A 45 -1.13 -5.52 0.54
C ASP A 45 0.06 -5.12 -0.35
N GLU A 46 0.50 -3.85 -0.27
CA GLU A 46 1.58 -3.28 -1.07
C GLU A 46 2.65 -2.64 -0.17
N PRO A 47 3.73 -3.35 0.17
CA PRO A 47 4.82 -2.80 0.97
C PRO A 47 5.64 -1.76 0.19
N LEU A 48 6.22 -0.80 0.91
CA LEU A 48 7.22 0.11 0.37
C LEU A 48 8.52 -0.66 0.13
N VAL A 49 9.05 -0.65 -1.10
CA VAL A 49 10.29 -1.36 -1.46
C VAL A 49 11.46 -0.38 -1.53
N ILE A 50 12.56 -0.69 -0.87
CA ILE A 50 13.78 0.14 -0.91
C ILE A 50 15.02 -0.73 -1.16
N PRO A 51 16.07 -0.20 -1.80
CA PRO A 51 17.32 -0.92 -1.97
C PRO A 51 18.14 -0.92 -0.68
N THR A 52 18.88 -2.02 -0.44
CA THR A 52 19.92 -2.07 0.62
C THR A 52 21.15 -1.26 0.24
N ASN A 53 21.97 -0.92 1.25
CA ASN A 53 23.26 -0.23 1.11
C ASN A 53 23.15 1.09 0.28
N THR A 54 21.98 1.68 0.29
CA THR A 54 21.67 2.92 -0.44
C THR A 54 20.96 3.89 0.49
N ARG A 55 21.37 5.15 0.45
CA ARG A 55 20.70 6.19 1.23
C ARG A 55 19.36 6.57 0.58
N VAL A 56 18.28 6.22 1.24
CA VAL A 56 16.91 6.54 0.82
C VAL A 56 16.39 7.73 1.62
N ARG A 57 15.87 8.73 0.92
CA ARG A 57 15.24 9.91 1.52
C ARG A 57 13.72 9.78 1.42
N PHE A 58 13.05 9.93 2.55
CA PHE A 58 11.60 9.98 2.64
C PHE A 58 11.13 11.43 2.72
N LEU A 59 10.14 11.77 1.91
CA LEU A 59 9.37 13.00 2.01
C LEU A 59 8.00 12.63 2.59
N ILE A 60 7.68 13.15 3.75
CA ILE A 60 6.56 12.71 4.57
C ILE A 60 5.60 13.88 4.79
N THR A 61 4.35 13.71 4.39
CA THR A 61 3.27 14.68 4.55
C THR A 61 1.93 13.98 4.75
N ALA A 62 0.87 14.73 5.05
CA ALA A 62 -0.50 14.24 5.13
C ALA A 62 -1.45 15.13 4.32
N ASN A 63 -2.60 14.59 3.92
CA ASN A 63 -3.64 15.33 3.21
C ASN A 63 -4.84 15.69 4.10
N ASP A 64 -5.00 15.02 5.25
CA ASP A 64 -6.17 15.10 6.12
C ASP A 64 -5.82 15.64 7.51
N VAL A 65 -5.31 14.79 8.39
CA VAL A 65 -4.92 15.12 9.77
C VAL A 65 -3.44 14.84 9.99
N ILE A 66 -2.92 15.12 11.18
CA ILE A 66 -1.55 14.78 11.54
C ILE A 66 -1.47 13.27 11.77
N HIS A 67 -0.48 12.63 11.13
CA HIS A 67 -0.04 11.26 11.37
C HIS A 67 1.43 11.27 11.79
N SER A 68 1.99 10.12 12.17
CA SER A 68 3.42 9.99 12.37
C SER A 68 3.92 8.69 11.77
N TRP A 69 4.83 8.79 10.83
CA TRP A 69 5.47 7.64 10.19
C TRP A 69 6.60 7.13 11.08
N TRP A 70 6.47 5.90 11.53
CA TRP A 70 7.43 5.29 12.46
C TRP A 70 7.80 3.89 12.02
N VAL A 71 9.09 3.64 11.83
CA VAL A 71 9.70 2.32 11.67
C VAL A 71 10.82 2.22 12.69
N PRO A 72 10.64 1.47 13.78
CA PRO A 72 11.60 1.37 14.88
C PRO A 72 13.01 1.01 14.45
N ASP A 73 13.12 -0.01 13.59
CA ASP A 73 14.40 -0.53 13.11
C ASP A 73 15.22 0.47 12.29
N PHE A 74 14.56 1.49 11.73
CA PHE A 74 15.23 2.58 11.02
C PHE A 74 15.61 3.74 11.95
N ALA A 75 15.21 3.67 13.21
CA ALA A 75 15.29 4.79 14.17
C ALA A 75 14.62 6.09 13.65
N ILE A 76 13.60 5.95 12.81
CA ILE A 76 12.83 7.07 12.24
C ILE A 76 11.46 7.11 12.88
N LYS A 77 11.12 8.26 13.44
CA LYS A 77 9.77 8.68 13.81
C LYS A 77 9.58 10.09 13.32
N GLN A 78 8.73 10.28 12.32
CA GLN A 78 8.56 11.58 11.67
C GLN A 78 7.07 11.88 11.45
N ASP A 79 6.63 13.02 11.95
CA ASP A 79 5.26 13.46 11.78
C ASP A 79 4.95 13.81 10.32
N ALA A 80 3.76 13.39 9.88
CA ALA A 80 3.16 13.74 8.60
C ALA A 80 2.11 14.82 8.87
N ILE A 81 2.44 16.07 8.52
CA ILE A 81 1.63 17.24 8.87
C ILE A 81 1.02 17.82 7.58
N PRO A 82 -0.31 18.08 7.54
CA PRO A 82 -0.95 18.71 6.40
C PRO A 82 -0.32 20.07 6.06
N GLY A 83 0.01 20.25 4.78
CA GLY A 83 0.63 21.49 4.29
C GLY A 83 2.15 21.60 4.53
N PHE A 84 2.78 20.63 5.19
CA PHE A 84 4.23 20.59 5.40
C PHE A 84 4.81 19.30 4.82
N ILE A 85 6.04 19.39 4.31
CA ILE A 85 6.80 18.22 3.85
C ILE A 85 8.00 18.04 4.78
N ASN A 86 7.92 17.03 5.64
CA ASN A 86 9.02 16.63 6.49
C ASN A 86 9.95 15.67 5.75
N THR A 87 11.22 15.65 6.15
CA THR A 87 12.26 14.84 5.52
C THR A 87 12.90 13.91 6.54
N ALA A 88 12.99 12.64 6.22
CA ALA A 88 13.79 11.66 6.94
C ALA A 88 14.66 10.90 5.94
N TRP A 89 15.68 10.18 6.43
CA TRP A 89 16.50 9.31 5.59
C TRP A 89 16.95 8.08 6.36
N THR A 90 17.18 7.00 5.63
CA THR A 90 17.76 5.78 6.17
C THR A 90 18.71 5.15 5.17
N GLU A 91 19.56 4.25 5.66
CA GLU A 91 20.37 3.35 4.87
C GLU A 91 20.33 1.98 5.56
N VAL A 92 19.75 1.01 4.87
CA VAL A 92 19.49 -0.34 5.40
C VAL A 92 20.52 -1.30 4.81
N SER A 93 21.30 -1.96 5.67
CA SER A 93 22.37 -2.86 5.22
C SER A 93 21.93 -4.32 5.01
N LYS A 94 20.78 -4.72 5.54
CA LYS A 94 20.31 -6.11 5.47
C LYS A 94 18.99 -6.18 4.75
N PRO A 95 18.83 -7.07 3.76
CA PRO A 95 17.52 -7.35 3.19
C PRO A 95 16.56 -7.89 4.25
N GLY A 96 15.27 -7.55 4.13
CA GLY A 96 14.27 -8.00 5.09
C GLY A 96 13.01 -7.17 5.06
N ILE A 97 12.07 -7.53 5.93
CA ILE A 97 10.80 -6.82 6.11
C ILE A 97 10.85 -6.07 7.43
N TYR A 98 10.70 -4.77 7.36
CA TYR A 98 10.73 -3.83 8.46
C TYR A 98 9.35 -3.26 8.70
N ARG A 99 8.85 -3.35 9.93
CA ARG A 99 7.49 -2.99 10.27
C ARG A 99 7.42 -1.80 11.19
N GLY A 100 6.38 -1.03 11.04
CA GLY A 100 6.09 0.13 11.88
C GLY A 100 4.61 0.47 11.85
N ASN A 101 4.28 1.60 12.44
CA ASN A 101 2.90 2.05 12.58
C ASN A 101 2.80 3.57 12.47
N CYS A 102 1.56 4.05 12.33
CA CYS A 102 1.24 5.43 12.67
C CYS A 102 1.33 5.60 14.20
N THR A 103 2.05 6.62 14.65
CA THR A 103 2.26 6.90 16.08
C THR A 103 1.76 8.27 16.52
N GLU A 104 0.89 8.90 15.73
CA GLU A 104 0.12 10.08 16.12
C GLU A 104 -1.38 9.76 16.02
N LEU A 105 -2.14 10.03 17.06
CA LEU A 105 -3.58 9.74 17.10
C LEU A 105 -4.31 10.51 16.01
N CYS A 106 -4.76 9.80 14.99
CA CYS A 106 -5.28 10.37 13.74
C CYS A 106 -6.76 10.01 13.45
N GLY A 107 -7.45 9.43 14.41
CA GLY A 107 -8.88 9.13 14.30
C GLY A 107 -9.23 7.66 14.57
N LYS A 108 -10.42 7.24 14.12
CA LYS A 108 -11.03 5.94 14.41
C LYS A 108 -10.14 4.75 14.00
N ASN A 109 -9.45 4.87 12.87
CA ASN A 109 -8.66 3.79 12.29
C ASN A 109 -7.15 3.96 12.54
N HIS A 110 -6.76 4.72 13.57
CA HIS A 110 -5.37 4.97 13.92
C HIS A 110 -4.53 3.68 14.03
N GLY A 111 -5.05 2.63 14.63
CA GLY A 111 -4.37 1.34 14.77
C GLY A 111 -4.39 0.45 13.53
N PHE A 112 -5.06 0.86 12.45
CA PHE A 112 -5.28 0.07 11.24
C PHE A 112 -4.47 0.57 10.03
N MET A 113 -3.39 1.30 10.28
CA MET A 113 -2.52 1.86 9.25
C MET A 113 -1.04 1.55 9.50
N PRO A 114 -0.64 0.28 9.38
CA PRO A 114 0.74 -0.12 9.55
C PRO A 114 1.64 0.43 8.45
N VAL A 115 2.94 0.44 8.72
CA VAL A 115 4.02 0.68 7.77
C VAL A 115 4.74 -0.63 7.53
N VAL A 116 4.87 -1.05 6.28
CA VAL A 116 5.72 -2.18 5.92
C VAL A 116 6.72 -1.74 4.86
N VAL A 117 8.00 -1.93 5.15
CA VAL A 117 9.10 -1.62 4.22
C VAL A 117 9.84 -2.92 3.93
N LYS A 118 9.94 -3.29 2.65
CA LYS A 118 10.73 -4.41 2.15
C LYS A 118 12.06 -3.87 1.64
N ALA A 119 13.16 -4.11 2.36
CA ALA A 119 14.50 -3.82 1.88
C ALA A 119 15.02 -5.01 1.07
N VAL A 120 15.51 -4.74 -0.13
CA VAL A 120 15.98 -5.76 -1.09
C VAL A 120 17.34 -5.39 -1.65
N GLU A 121 18.05 -6.34 -2.25
CA GLU A 121 19.28 -6.04 -2.96
C GLU A 121 19.00 -5.17 -4.19
N MET A 122 20.01 -4.46 -4.69
CA MET A 122 19.85 -3.46 -5.75
C MET A 122 19.32 -4.06 -7.06
N ASP A 123 19.70 -5.28 -7.40
CA ASP A 123 19.21 -6.00 -8.58
C ASP A 123 17.71 -6.32 -8.44
N GLU A 124 17.27 -6.87 -7.31
CA GLU A 124 15.84 -7.12 -7.04
C GLU A 124 15.03 -5.81 -7.03
N TYR A 125 15.61 -4.72 -6.50
CA TYR A 125 14.97 -3.39 -6.55
C TYR A 125 14.78 -2.91 -7.98
N THR A 126 15.81 -3.07 -8.81
CA THR A 126 15.76 -2.67 -10.22
C THR A 126 14.71 -3.46 -10.99
N ASP A 127 14.64 -4.76 -10.78
CA ASP A 127 13.63 -5.64 -11.38
C ASP A 127 12.23 -5.25 -10.94
N TRP A 128 12.03 -4.97 -9.67
CA TRP A 128 10.75 -4.48 -9.14
C TRP A 128 10.33 -3.15 -9.79
N VAL A 129 11.25 -2.19 -9.95
CA VAL A 129 10.97 -0.91 -10.63
C VAL A 129 10.56 -1.14 -12.07
N MET A 130 11.26 -2.01 -12.81
CA MET A 130 10.93 -2.34 -14.19
C MET A 130 9.54 -2.98 -14.29
N GLU A 131 9.23 -3.94 -13.45
CA GLU A 131 7.92 -4.59 -13.42
C GLU A 131 6.78 -3.58 -13.18
N ARG A 132 6.98 -2.65 -12.23
CA ARG A 132 5.99 -1.59 -11.94
C ARG A 132 5.78 -0.65 -13.13
N LYS A 133 6.85 -0.25 -13.81
CA LYS A 133 6.76 0.58 -15.02
C LYS A 133 6.03 -0.13 -16.15
N GLU A 134 6.34 -1.39 -16.40
CA GLU A 134 5.63 -2.19 -17.39
C GLU A 134 4.15 -2.39 -17.06
N ALA A 135 3.82 -2.62 -15.78
CA ALA A 135 2.44 -2.71 -15.34
C ALA A 135 1.68 -1.39 -15.56
N ALA A 136 2.32 -0.24 -15.30
CA ALA A 136 1.73 1.08 -15.55
C ALA A 136 1.48 1.32 -17.04
N ILE A 137 2.43 0.94 -17.93
CA ILE A 137 2.26 1.03 -19.38
C ILE A 137 1.07 0.16 -19.83
N ARG A 138 1.02 -1.11 -19.41
CA ARG A 138 -0.11 -2.00 -19.74
C ARG A 138 -1.45 -1.45 -19.26
N LEU A 139 -1.48 -0.83 -18.10
CA LEU A 139 -2.70 -0.21 -17.56
C LEU A 139 -3.13 1.01 -18.40
N ALA A 140 -2.17 1.85 -18.82
CA ALA A 140 -2.43 3.00 -19.68
C ALA A 140 -2.99 2.56 -21.04
N GLU A 141 -2.39 1.56 -21.67
CA GLU A 141 -2.88 0.97 -22.93
C GLU A 141 -4.31 0.43 -22.80
N LEU A 142 -4.63 -0.22 -21.67
CA LEU A 142 -5.99 -0.72 -21.39
C LEU A 142 -6.99 0.41 -21.17
N THR A 143 -6.56 1.55 -20.64
CA THR A 143 -7.42 2.71 -20.38
C THR A 143 -7.70 3.50 -21.65
N GLU A 144 -6.74 3.56 -22.59
CA GLU A 144 -6.88 4.23 -23.87
C GLU A 144 -7.60 3.36 -24.92
N LYS A 145 -7.69 2.06 -24.69
CA LYS A 145 -8.34 1.13 -25.62
C LYS A 145 -9.85 1.39 -25.67
N GLU A 146 -10.38 1.62 -26.89
CA GLU A 146 -11.81 1.56 -27.14
C GLU A 146 -12.30 0.10 -27.09
N TRP A 147 -13.20 -0.18 -26.17
CA TRP A 147 -13.74 -1.52 -25.94
C TRP A 147 -15.10 -1.67 -26.64
N SER A 148 -15.28 -2.73 -27.42
CA SER A 148 -16.61 -3.09 -27.89
C SER A 148 -17.49 -3.58 -26.71
N LEU A 149 -18.81 -3.50 -26.89
CA LEU A 149 -19.76 -3.99 -25.88
C LEU A 149 -19.55 -5.48 -25.54
N ALA A 150 -19.19 -6.29 -26.52
CA ALA A 150 -18.92 -7.73 -26.33
C ALA A 150 -17.69 -7.95 -25.42
N GLU A 151 -16.59 -7.21 -25.68
CA GLU A 151 -15.36 -7.30 -24.85
C GLU A 151 -15.61 -6.79 -23.42
N LEU A 152 -16.37 -5.67 -23.28
CA LEU A 152 -16.74 -5.14 -21.95
C LEU A 152 -17.61 -6.15 -21.17
N THR A 153 -18.54 -6.81 -21.84
CA THR A 153 -19.40 -7.82 -21.23
C THR A 153 -18.60 -9.02 -20.73
N GLU A 154 -17.67 -9.52 -21.55
CA GLU A 154 -16.84 -10.68 -21.16
C GLU A 154 -15.88 -10.32 -20.02
N ARG A 155 -15.26 -9.14 -20.07
CA ARG A 155 -14.41 -8.64 -18.99
C ARG A 155 -15.20 -8.42 -17.71
N GLY A 156 -16.37 -7.79 -17.80
CA GLY A 156 -17.27 -7.56 -16.68
C GLY A 156 -17.75 -8.87 -16.03
N LYS A 157 -18.01 -9.91 -16.84
CA LYS A 157 -18.34 -11.24 -16.34
C LYS A 157 -17.19 -11.85 -15.51
N GLY A 158 -15.95 -11.72 -15.98
CA GLY A 158 -14.77 -12.18 -15.23
C GLY A 158 -14.62 -11.44 -13.89
N VAL A 159 -14.74 -10.12 -13.89
CA VAL A 159 -14.70 -9.29 -12.67
C VAL A 159 -15.82 -9.68 -11.69
N TYR A 160 -17.04 -9.87 -12.20
CA TYR A 160 -18.19 -10.28 -11.41
C TYR A 160 -17.98 -11.65 -10.76
N GLN A 161 -17.49 -12.63 -11.51
CA GLN A 161 -17.21 -13.97 -11.00
C GLN A 161 -16.15 -13.99 -9.90
N THR A 162 -15.13 -13.13 -10.01
CA THR A 162 -14.04 -13.10 -9.04
C THR A 162 -14.40 -12.33 -7.78
N ASN A 163 -15.12 -11.19 -7.90
CA ASN A 163 -15.26 -10.24 -6.81
C ASN A 163 -16.69 -10.10 -6.26
N CYS A 164 -17.70 -10.49 -7.03
CA CYS A 164 -19.08 -10.15 -6.70
C CYS A 164 -19.99 -11.36 -6.48
N VAL A 165 -19.68 -12.51 -7.10
CA VAL A 165 -20.55 -13.69 -7.09
C VAL A 165 -20.76 -14.27 -5.69
N ALA A 166 -19.78 -14.10 -4.80
CA ALA A 166 -19.86 -14.61 -3.42
C ALA A 166 -21.02 -13.97 -2.62
N CYS A 167 -21.32 -12.70 -2.89
CA CYS A 167 -22.38 -11.93 -2.24
C CYS A 167 -23.60 -11.71 -3.15
N HIS A 168 -23.38 -11.68 -4.47
CA HIS A 168 -24.42 -11.40 -5.46
C HIS A 168 -24.59 -12.60 -6.40
N GLN A 169 -25.59 -13.43 -6.16
CA GLN A 169 -25.86 -14.54 -7.06
C GLN A 169 -26.38 -14.06 -8.42
N VAL A 170 -26.07 -14.84 -9.48
CA VAL A 170 -26.40 -14.48 -10.89
C VAL A 170 -27.89 -14.23 -11.11
N ASN A 171 -28.74 -14.77 -10.25
CA ASN A 171 -30.20 -14.65 -10.35
C ASN A 171 -30.82 -13.66 -9.36
N GLY A 172 -30.03 -12.83 -8.70
CA GLY A 172 -30.52 -11.75 -7.83
C GLY A 172 -31.23 -12.22 -6.54
N GLN A 173 -30.93 -13.44 -6.07
CA GLN A 173 -31.42 -13.98 -4.78
C GLN A 173 -30.34 -13.93 -3.72
#